data_d05ef242615fa2ed20608bd9dc3efa14
#
_entry.id   d05ef242615fa2ed20608bd9dc3efa14
#
_cell.length_a   1.000
_cell.length_b   1.000
_cell.length_c   1.000
_cell.angle_alpha   90.00
_cell.angle_beta   90.00
_cell.angle_gamma   90.00
#
_symmetry.space_group_name_H-M   'P 1'
#
loop_
_entity.id
_entity.type
_entity.pdbx_description
1 polymer ?
#
loop_
_entity_poly.entity_id
_entity_poly.type
_entity_poly.pdbx_seq_one_letter_code
_entity_poly.pdbx_strand_id
1 'polypeptide(L)' 'MKEKDHLEKLQNVLFADLLKICEKYFGKPRIRGSHYIFKTPWKGDPRINLQRVDKMAKFYQVRDVKKAIEKMEAQKNEE' A
#
# COMPACT_ATOMS: atom_id res chain seq x y z
N MET A 1 -12.93 2.66 0.69
CA MET A 1 -13.21 4.07 0.44
C MET A 1 -12.57 4.98 1.44
N LYS A 2 -12.84 4.73 2.70
CA LYS A 2 -12.28 5.62 3.71
C LYS A 2 -10.76 5.53 3.79
N GLU A 3 -10.22 4.34 3.57
CA GLU A 3 -8.78 4.19 3.57
C GLU A 3 -8.16 4.97 2.42
N LYS A 4 -8.81 4.93 1.26
CA LYS A 4 -8.33 5.67 0.12
C LYS A 4 -8.39 7.16 0.38
N ASP A 5 -9.46 7.63 1.01
CA ASP A 5 -9.59 9.04 1.34
C ASP A 5 -8.48 9.47 2.29
N HIS A 6 -8.14 8.61 3.24
CA HIS A 6 -7.06 8.89 4.16
C HIS A 6 -5.73 9.09 3.42
N LEU A 7 -5.51 8.33 2.35
CA LEU A 7 -4.27 8.41 1.59
C LEU A 7 -4.23 9.59 0.64
N GLU A 8 -5.34 10.30 0.46
CA GLU A 8 -5.36 11.45 -0.45
C GLU A 8 -4.33 12.49 -0.09
N LYS A 9 -4.07 12.67 1.18
CA LYS A 9 -3.16 13.72 1.63
C LYS A 9 -1.69 13.39 1.43
N LEU A 10 -1.33 12.15 1.33
CA LEU A 10 0.05 11.70 1.10
C LEU A 10 1.03 12.15 2.18
N GLN A 11 0.56 12.87 3.18
CA GLN A 11 1.40 13.36 4.26
C GLN A 11 0.79 12.95 5.59
N ASN A 12 1.64 12.87 6.61
CA ASN A 12 1.22 12.60 7.97
C ASN A 12 0.51 11.25 8.09
N VAL A 13 0.94 10.29 7.29
CA VAL A 13 0.43 8.93 7.36
C VAL A 13 1.42 8.09 8.15
N LEU A 14 0.93 7.50 9.24
CA LEU A 14 1.77 6.61 10.03
C LEU A 14 2.09 5.36 9.25
N PHE A 15 3.33 4.91 9.34
CA PHE A 15 3.74 3.70 8.64
C PHE A 15 2.87 2.50 9.07
N ALA A 16 2.55 2.41 10.35
CA ALA A 16 1.70 1.33 10.86
C ALA A 16 0.32 1.36 10.20
N ASP A 17 -0.23 2.56 9.99
CA ASP A 17 -1.54 2.68 9.35
C ASP A 17 -1.45 2.27 7.89
N LEU A 18 -0.37 2.64 7.21
CA LEU A 18 -0.17 2.25 5.82
C LEU A 18 -0.08 0.73 5.70
N LEU A 19 0.60 0.08 6.63
CA LEU A 19 0.69 -1.37 6.63
C LEU A 19 -0.68 -2.01 6.79
N LYS A 20 -1.50 -1.48 7.67
CA LYS A 20 -2.85 -2.03 7.87
C LYS A 20 -3.69 -1.92 6.62
N ILE A 21 -3.58 -0.79 5.93
CA ILE A 21 -4.31 -0.60 4.69
C ILE A 21 -3.84 -1.60 3.64
N CYS A 22 -2.55 -1.79 3.52
CA CYS A 22 -2.01 -2.75 2.56
C CYS A 22 -2.46 -4.17 2.89
N GLU A 23 -2.47 -4.53 4.16
CA GLU A 23 -2.93 -5.87 4.54
C GLU A 23 -4.38 -6.10 4.17
N LYS A 24 -5.18 -5.06 4.26
CA LYS A 24 -6.59 -5.16 3.92
C LYS A 24 -6.79 -5.48 2.44
N TYR A 25 -5.98 -4.88 1.59
CA TYR A 25 -6.15 -5.01 0.14
C TYR A 25 -5.31 -6.14 -0.46
N PHE A 26 -4.15 -6.43 0.10
CA PHE A 26 -3.19 -7.35 -0.53
C PHE A 26 -2.82 -8.54 0.35
N GLY A 27 -3.32 -8.60 1.56
CA GLY A 27 -3.00 -9.69 2.46
C GLY A 27 -1.73 -9.39 3.25
N LYS A 28 -1.26 -10.40 3.96
CA LYS A 28 -0.11 -10.22 4.84
C LYS A 28 1.18 -10.09 4.07
N PRO A 29 2.09 -9.24 4.52
CA PRO A 29 3.35 -9.05 3.82
C PRO A 29 4.36 -10.11 4.18
N ARG A 30 5.35 -10.24 3.32
CA ARG A 30 6.56 -10.96 3.62
C ARG A 30 7.53 -9.93 4.20
N ILE A 31 8.05 -10.20 5.38
CA ILE A 31 8.89 -9.24 6.09
C ILE A 31 10.34 -9.67 6.02
N ARG A 32 11.19 -8.76 5.56
CA ARG A 32 12.62 -8.97 5.53
C ARG A 32 13.30 -7.75 6.11
N GLY A 33 13.82 -7.88 7.33
CA GLY A 33 14.40 -6.73 8.01
C GLY A 33 13.37 -5.64 8.15
N SER A 34 13.64 -4.47 7.61
CA SER A 34 12.72 -3.35 7.65
C SER A 34 11.81 -3.28 6.44
N HIS A 35 11.89 -4.27 5.53
CA HIS A 35 11.10 -4.28 4.30
C HIS A 35 9.86 -5.13 4.46
N TYR A 36 8.73 -4.60 4.02
CA TYR A 36 7.44 -5.27 4.03
C TYR A 36 7.00 -5.41 2.59
N ILE A 37 6.97 -6.65 2.09
CA ILE A 37 6.72 -6.91 0.68
C ILE A 37 5.35 -7.55 0.51
N PHE A 38 4.48 -6.86 -0.24
CA PHE A 38 3.13 -7.32 -0.51
C PHE A 38 3.01 -7.78 -1.94
N LYS A 39 2.33 -8.91 -2.14
CA LYS A 39 2.05 -9.39 -3.49
C LYS A 39 0.83 -8.69 -4.04
N THR A 40 0.85 -8.45 -5.34
CA THR A 40 -0.29 -7.86 -6.04
C THR A 40 -0.89 -8.91 -6.96
N PRO A 41 -2.20 -8.80 -7.26
CA PRO A 41 -2.89 -9.84 -8.03
C PRO A 41 -2.73 -9.74 -9.54
N TRP A 42 -2.15 -8.67 -10.04
CA TRP A 42 -2.05 -8.52 -11.49
C TRP A 42 -0.74 -9.07 -12.03
N LYS A 43 -0.74 -9.29 -13.32
CA LYS A 43 0.40 -9.82 -14.00
C LYS A 43 1.55 -8.85 -14.03
N GLY A 44 2.76 -9.40 -14.22
CA GLY A 44 3.94 -8.57 -14.28
C GLY A 44 4.56 -8.30 -12.93
N ASP A 45 3.80 -8.60 -11.90
CA ASP A 45 4.28 -8.65 -10.55
C ASP A 45 4.98 -7.39 -10.06
N PRO A 46 4.32 -6.24 -10.13
CA PRO A 46 4.83 -5.10 -9.40
C PRO A 46 4.47 -5.29 -7.92
N ARG A 47 5.41 -5.80 -7.18
CA ARG A 47 5.22 -5.95 -5.75
C ARG A 47 5.26 -4.60 -5.08
N ILE A 48 4.54 -4.50 -3.97
CA ILE A 48 4.63 -3.31 -3.15
C ILE A 48 5.67 -3.57 -2.08
N ASN A 49 6.72 -2.78 -2.08
CA ASN A 49 7.82 -2.93 -1.14
C ASN A 49 7.89 -1.67 -0.30
N LEU A 50 7.51 -1.79 0.97
CA LEU A 50 7.56 -0.67 1.90
C LEU A 50 8.69 -0.87 2.87
N GLN A 51 9.48 0.17 3.07
CA GLN A 51 10.58 0.12 4.02
C GLN A 51 10.27 1.04 5.19
N ARG A 52 10.36 0.48 6.38
CA ARG A 52 10.15 1.27 7.59
C ARG A 52 11.42 2.03 7.92
N VAL A 53 11.37 3.33 7.79
CA VAL A 53 12.50 4.19 8.09
C VAL A 53 12.30 4.87 9.45
N ASP A 54 11.08 5.39 9.65
CA ASP A 54 10.73 5.95 10.94
C ASP A 54 9.21 5.79 11.13
N LYS A 55 8.69 6.52 12.09
CA LYS A 55 7.29 6.41 12.46
C LYS A 55 6.34 6.75 11.31
N MET A 56 6.71 7.73 10.50
CA MET A 56 5.87 8.21 9.42
C MET A 56 6.25 7.55 8.11
N ALA A 57 5.25 7.27 7.29
CA ALA A 57 5.51 6.74 5.96
C ALA A 57 6.05 7.86 5.06
N LYS A 58 6.92 7.48 4.14
CA LYS A 58 7.41 8.43 3.14
C LYS A 58 6.31 8.70 2.13
N PHE A 59 6.23 9.94 1.65
CA PHE A 59 5.14 10.30 0.76
C PHE A 59 5.12 9.44 -0.52
N TYR A 60 6.29 9.06 -1.03
CA TYR A 60 6.31 8.27 -2.26
C TYR A 60 5.77 6.86 -2.03
N GLN A 61 5.91 6.34 -0.80
CA GLN A 61 5.34 5.04 -0.47
C GLN A 61 3.82 5.14 -0.41
N VAL A 62 3.32 6.20 0.20
CA VAL A 62 1.88 6.42 0.26
C VAL A 62 1.30 6.56 -1.15
N ARG A 63 1.99 7.31 -2.00
CA ARG A 63 1.58 7.50 -3.37
C ARG A 63 1.51 6.16 -4.12
N ASP A 64 2.52 5.33 -3.94
CA ASP A 64 2.58 4.05 -4.65
C ASP A 64 1.47 3.11 -4.17
N VAL A 65 1.20 3.11 -2.87
CA VAL A 65 0.12 2.30 -2.33
C VAL A 65 -1.22 2.80 -2.84
N LYS A 66 -1.40 4.11 -2.86
CA LYS A 66 -2.65 4.68 -3.37
C LYS A 66 -2.90 4.26 -4.81
N LYS A 67 -1.87 4.33 -5.65
CA LYS A 67 -2.00 3.91 -7.04
C LYS A 67 -2.35 2.45 -7.15
N ALA A 68 -1.74 1.62 -6.32
CA ALA A 68 -2.03 0.18 -6.36
C ALA A 68 -3.47 -0.10 -5.95
N ILE A 69 -3.96 0.61 -4.95
CA ILE A 69 -5.34 0.44 -4.50
C ILE A 69 -6.30 0.88 -5.60
N GLU A 70 -6.02 1.99 -6.25
CA GLU A 70 -6.86 2.46 -7.34
C GLU A 70 -6.92 1.44 -8.46
N LYS A 71 -5.78 0.83 -8.79
CA LYS A 71 -5.74 -0.20 -9.81
C LYS A 71 -6.56 -1.42 -9.40
N MET A 72 -6.47 -1.81 -8.14
CA MET A 72 -7.23 -2.92 -7.62
C MET A 72 -8.72 -2.67 -7.74
N GLU A 73 -9.15 -1.46 -7.36
CA GLU A 73 -10.56 -1.09 -7.44
C GLU A 73 -11.05 -1.05 -8.88
N ALA A 74 -10.22 -0.54 -9.78
CA ALA A 74 -10.58 -0.50 -11.19
C ALA A 74 -10.76 -1.89 -11.76
N GLN A 75 -9.90 -2.83 -11.40
CA GLN A 75 -10.03 -4.21 -11.88
C GLN A 75 -11.29 -4.86 -11.36
N LYS A 76 -11.64 -4.58 -10.12
CA LYS A 76 -12.88 -5.10 -9.57
C LYS A 76 -14.09 -4.59 -10.33
N ASN A 77 -14.06 -3.31 -10.68
CA ASN A 77 -15.19 -2.69 -11.35
C ASN A 77 -15.36 -3.14 -12.78
N GLU A 78 -14.31 -3.69 -13.37
CA GLU A 78 -14.39 -4.18 -14.75
C GLU A 78 -15.08 -5.52 -14.86
N GLU A 79 -15.29 -6.17 -13.76
CA GLU A 79 -16.01 -7.43 -13.81
C GLU A 79 -17.51 -7.20 -13.88
#